data_89101cd9a826b21fe895a3284b8b8593
#
_entry.id   89101cd9a826b21fe895a3284b8b8593
#
_cell.length_a   1.000
_cell.length_b   1.000
_cell.length_c   1.000
_cell.angle_alpha   90.00
_cell.angle_beta   90.00
_cell.angle_gamma   90.00
#
_symmetry.space_group_name_H-M   'P 1'
#
loop_
_entity.id
_entity.type
_entity.pdbx_description
1 polymer ?
#
loop_
_entity_poly.entity_id
_entity_poly.type
_entity_poly.pdbx_seq_one_letter_code
_entity_poly.pdbx_strand_id
1 'polypeptide(L)'
;MSTDNEQRNLISRREAVGRVTALLGGVALVGGSSLMAACERENAGNGRDSVAAGGKVGDFSGEDIAFLDEVADTILPTTPKSPGAKAAKTGAFMALMVTDTYEDKDRDVFKDGIKRLDDASKKMHNTGFMQATPAQRLALLTQVDKDAKTYMDAREKARGSAANVEKANEQADKRLSDQRQENAPSADVGAGAAPAVTKDSPNHYFRMMKELAMLGYFTSEVGYTKAMRYVETPGRYDGCAPYTAGEPSWAPHA
;
A
#
# COMPACT_ATOMS: atom_id res chain seq x y z
N MET A 1 56.12 5.84 -1.95
CA MET A 1 56.45 4.47 -2.29
C MET A 1 55.87 3.59 -1.20
N SER A 2 54.76 2.98 -1.45
CA SER A 2 54.29 1.72 -0.91
C SER A 2 52.92 1.48 -1.50
N THR A 3 52.87 0.58 -2.44
CA THR A 3 51.65 0.03 -3.04
C THR A 3 51.25 -1.18 -2.22
N ASP A 4 50.32 -1.03 -1.31
CA ASP A 4 49.71 -2.15 -0.58
C ASP A 4 48.43 -2.59 -1.29
N ASN A 5 48.54 -3.55 -2.06
CA ASN A 5 48.01 -4.89 -2.16
C ASN A 5 46.59 -5.10 -1.60
N GLU A 6 45.57 -4.63 -2.33
CA GLU A 6 44.19 -5.10 -2.19
C GLU A 6 44.02 -6.45 -2.89
N GLN A 7 44.51 -7.51 -2.24
CA GLN A 7 44.15 -8.88 -2.62
C GLN A 7 42.68 -9.11 -2.27
N ARG A 8 41.81 -8.93 -3.24
CA ARG A 8 40.44 -9.46 -3.20
C ARG A 8 40.51 -10.97 -3.00
N ASN A 9 40.07 -11.46 -1.86
CA ASN A 9 39.90 -12.89 -1.58
C ASN A 9 38.83 -13.47 -2.52
N LEU A 10 39.21 -13.78 -3.75
CA LEU A 10 38.40 -14.50 -4.69
C LEU A 10 38.43 -15.98 -4.31
N ILE A 11 37.39 -16.43 -3.61
CA ILE A 11 37.23 -17.85 -3.27
C ILE A 11 37.01 -18.62 -4.56
N SER A 12 37.86 -19.63 -4.83
CA SER A 12 37.69 -20.48 -6.01
C SER A 12 36.40 -21.32 -5.90
N ARG A 13 35.77 -21.64 -7.05
CA ARG A 13 34.56 -22.49 -7.07
C ARG A 13 34.73 -23.81 -6.29
N ARG A 14 35.90 -24.37 -6.33
CA ARG A 14 36.24 -25.63 -5.61
C ARG A 14 36.29 -25.43 -4.10
N GLU A 15 36.76 -24.28 -3.65
CA GLU A 15 36.85 -23.91 -2.24
C GLU A 15 35.45 -23.51 -1.69
N ALA A 16 34.61 -22.87 -2.50
CA ALA A 16 33.22 -22.60 -2.15
C ALA A 16 32.42 -23.90 -1.97
N VAL A 17 32.57 -24.88 -2.89
CA VAL A 17 31.92 -26.19 -2.78
C VAL A 17 32.43 -26.94 -1.57
N GLY A 18 33.75 -26.92 -1.29
CA GLY A 18 34.33 -27.57 -0.09
C GLY A 18 33.80 -26.99 1.23
N ARG A 19 33.58 -25.67 1.30
CA ARG A 19 33.01 -25.03 2.49
C ARG A 19 31.52 -25.35 2.69
N VAL A 20 30.76 -25.47 1.62
CA VAL A 20 29.35 -25.90 1.66
C VAL A 20 29.24 -27.36 2.10
N THR A 21 30.13 -28.24 1.59
CA THR A 21 30.14 -29.67 1.98
C THR A 21 30.59 -29.87 3.44
N ALA A 22 31.50 -29.06 3.95
CA ALA A 22 31.90 -29.06 5.35
C ALA A 22 30.78 -28.59 6.30
N LEU A 23 29.98 -27.64 5.87
CA LEU A 23 28.80 -27.18 6.61
C LEU A 23 27.67 -28.23 6.63
N LEU A 24 27.46 -28.94 5.54
CA LEU A 24 26.46 -30.00 5.45
C LEU A 24 26.92 -31.32 6.11
N GLY A 25 28.22 -31.62 6.08
CA GLY A 25 28.80 -32.85 6.72
C GLY A 25 28.91 -32.76 8.23
N GLY A 26 28.98 -31.56 8.83
CA GLY A 26 29.05 -31.37 10.28
C GLY A 26 27.75 -31.62 11.04
N VAL A 27 26.60 -31.65 10.33
CA VAL A 27 25.27 -31.81 10.93
C VAL A 27 24.88 -33.27 11.17
N ALA A 28 25.60 -34.22 10.58
CA ALA A 28 25.27 -35.66 10.67
C ALA A 28 25.70 -36.35 11.98
N LEU A 29 26.44 -35.65 12.86
CA LEU A 29 27.02 -36.30 14.07
C LEU A 29 26.45 -35.80 15.41
N VAL A 30 25.50 -34.90 15.43
CA VAL A 30 24.86 -34.46 16.69
C VAL A 30 23.34 -34.63 16.57
N GLY A 31 22.84 -35.67 17.22
CA GLY A 31 21.48 -36.09 17.53
C GLY A 31 20.30 -35.35 16.86
N GLY A 32 19.47 -36.08 16.16
CA GLY A 32 18.34 -35.69 15.31
C GLY A 32 17.17 -34.91 15.93
N SER A 33 17.32 -34.18 17.02
CA SER A 33 16.30 -33.37 17.64
C SER A 33 16.48 -31.84 17.43
N SER A 34 17.66 -31.41 16.97
CA SER A 34 17.95 -29.95 16.79
C SER A 34 17.64 -29.41 15.39
N LEU A 35 17.39 -30.27 14.39
CA LEU A 35 17.12 -29.85 13.01
C LEU A 35 15.72 -29.32 12.81
N MET A 36 14.74 -29.81 13.58
CA MET A 36 13.36 -29.26 13.51
C MET A 36 13.29 -27.83 14.07
N ALA A 37 14.07 -27.51 15.12
CA ALA A 37 14.11 -26.17 15.69
C ALA A 37 14.82 -25.12 14.81
N ALA A 38 15.70 -25.54 13.89
CA ALA A 38 16.36 -24.64 12.96
C ALA A 38 15.43 -24.22 11.79
N CYS A 39 14.56 -25.11 11.32
CA CYS A 39 13.55 -24.78 10.32
C CYS A 39 12.45 -23.85 10.87
N GLU A 40 12.10 -23.98 12.16
CA GLU A 40 11.17 -23.02 12.81
C GLU A 40 11.81 -21.63 13.00
N ARG A 41 13.14 -21.56 13.12
CA ARG A 41 13.83 -20.28 13.34
C ARG A 41 14.11 -19.50 12.05
N GLU A 42 14.21 -20.16 10.89
CA GLU A 42 14.30 -19.48 9.59
C GLU A 42 12.97 -18.92 9.13
N ASN A 43 11.85 -19.54 9.51
CA ASN A 43 10.51 -18.98 9.27
C ASN A 43 10.19 -17.76 10.15
N ALA A 44 10.85 -17.57 11.28
CA ALA A 44 10.70 -16.38 12.12
C ALA A 44 11.35 -15.12 11.53
N GLY A 45 12.14 -15.24 10.46
CA GLY A 45 12.80 -14.13 9.77
C GLY A 45 12.01 -13.57 8.56
N ASN A 46 11.06 -14.30 8.02
CA ASN A 46 10.18 -13.80 6.97
C ASN A 46 8.88 -13.32 7.62
N GLY A 47 8.73 -12.00 7.77
CA GLY A 47 7.57 -11.33 8.38
C GLY A 47 6.19 -11.66 7.76
N ARG A 48 6.10 -12.68 6.91
CA ARG A 48 4.86 -13.19 6.33
C ARG A 48 4.11 -14.16 7.24
N ASP A 49 4.81 -14.95 8.06
CA ASP A 49 4.16 -15.97 8.91
C ASP A 49 3.78 -15.45 10.30
N SER A 50 4.44 -14.38 10.80
CA SER A 50 4.08 -13.74 12.06
C SER A 50 2.72 -13.02 12.01
N VAL A 51 2.24 -12.66 10.83
CA VAL A 51 0.96 -12.00 10.61
C VAL A 51 -0.24 -12.96 10.72
N ALA A 52 -0.03 -14.26 10.49
CA ALA A 52 -1.07 -15.27 10.63
C ALA A 52 -1.51 -15.51 12.09
N ALA A 53 -0.69 -15.12 13.06
CA ALA A 53 -0.90 -15.36 14.50
C ALA A 53 -1.24 -14.08 15.31
N GLY A 54 -1.72 -13.00 14.67
CA GLY A 54 -2.01 -11.74 15.35
C GLY A 54 -0.75 -10.91 15.67
N GLY A 55 0.32 -11.12 14.90
CA GLY A 55 1.60 -10.42 15.06
C GLY A 55 1.53 -8.95 14.63
N LYS A 56 2.49 -8.16 15.14
CA LYS A 56 2.69 -6.75 14.77
C LYS A 56 3.41 -6.66 13.41
N VAL A 57 2.99 -5.72 12.57
CA VAL A 57 3.69 -5.35 11.31
C VAL A 57 4.09 -3.88 11.38
N GLY A 58 5.36 -3.61 11.45
CA GLY A 58 5.86 -2.25 11.66
C GLY A 58 5.23 -1.62 12.91
N ASP A 59 4.54 -0.51 12.73
CA ASP A 59 3.84 0.21 13.80
C ASP A 59 2.39 -0.25 14.02
N PHE A 60 1.88 -1.18 13.20
CA PHE A 60 0.51 -1.68 13.27
C PHE A 60 0.42 -2.88 14.19
N SER A 61 -0.52 -2.83 15.15
CA SER A 61 -0.86 -3.95 16.02
C SER A 61 -1.66 -5.02 15.28
N GLY A 62 -1.80 -6.20 15.87
CA GLY A 62 -2.69 -7.23 15.34
C GLY A 62 -4.16 -6.78 15.24
N GLU A 63 -4.60 -5.90 16.14
CA GLU A 63 -5.94 -5.30 16.11
C GLU A 63 -6.11 -4.34 14.93
N ASP A 64 -5.09 -3.50 14.64
CA ASP A 64 -5.08 -2.63 13.47
C ASP A 64 -5.14 -3.44 12.17
N ILE A 65 -4.38 -4.53 12.09
CA ILE A 65 -4.37 -5.43 10.93
C ILE A 65 -5.74 -6.08 10.75
N ALA A 66 -6.37 -6.57 11.82
CA ALA A 66 -7.72 -7.13 11.76
C ALA A 66 -8.76 -6.08 11.34
N PHE A 67 -8.61 -4.84 11.78
CA PHE A 67 -9.43 -3.71 11.35
C PHE A 67 -9.28 -3.44 9.84
N LEU A 68 -8.04 -3.39 9.36
CA LEU A 68 -7.74 -3.19 7.94
C LEU A 68 -8.25 -4.35 7.07
N ASP A 69 -8.19 -5.58 7.55
CA ASP A 69 -8.78 -6.74 6.88
C ASP A 69 -10.31 -6.59 6.74
N GLU A 70 -10.98 -6.07 7.77
CA GLU A 70 -12.42 -5.86 7.75
C GLU A 70 -12.83 -4.69 6.83
N VAL A 71 -12.01 -3.63 6.78
CA VAL A 71 -12.17 -2.54 5.80
C VAL A 71 -12.01 -3.07 4.38
N ALA A 72 -10.96 -3.85 4.12
CA ALA A 72 -10.70 -4.43 2.81
C ALA A 72 -11.80 -5.40 2.37
N ASP A 73 -12.30 -6.24 3.28
CA ASP A 73 -13.39 -7.18 3.01
C ASP A 73 -14.74 -6.48 2.78
N THR A 74 -14.95 -5.32 3.39
CA THR A 74 -16.13 -4.49 3.12
C THR A 74 -16.06 -3.85 1.73
N ILE A 75 -14.86 -3.49 1.24
CA ILE A 75 -14.63 -2.95 -0.11
C ILE A 75 -14.73 -4.05 -1.17
N LEU A 76 -14.13 -5.20 -0.92
CA LEU A 76 -14.02 -6.36 -1.82
C LEU A 76 -14.55 -7.63 -1.10
N PRO A 77 -15.86 -7.75 -0.96
CA PRO A 77 -16.45 -8.85 -0.20
C PRO A 77 -16.38 -10.19 -0.94
N THR A 78 -16.51 -11.27 -0.19
CA THR A 78 -16.69 -12.60 -0.76
C THR A 78 -17.98 -12.64 -1.59
N THR A 79 -17.87 -13.17 -2.78
CA THR A 79 -18.98 -13.37 -3.71
C THR A 79 -19.07 -14.86 -4.12
N PRO A 80 -20.16 -15.31 -4.75
CA PRO A 80 -20.22 -16.68 -5.27
C PRO A 80 -19.14 -17.01 -6.31
N LYS A 81 -18.53 -15.99 -6.92
CA LYS A 81 -17.53 -16.15 -7.98
C LYS A 81 -16.09 -15.95 -7.49
N SER A 82 -15.88 -15.35 -6.31
CA SER A 82 -14.55 -14.94 -5.86
C SER A 82 -14.50 -14.81 -4.34
N PRO A 83 -13.43 -15.29 -3.68
CA PRO A 83 -13.18 -14.99 -2.27
C PRO A 83 -13.02 -13.48 -2.06
N GLY A 84 -13.28 -12.99 -0.85
CA GLY A 84 -13.10 -11.59 -0.47
C GLY A 84 -11.64 -11.23 -0.12
N ALA A 85 -11.39 -9.95 0.09
CA ALA A 85 -10.05 -9.43 0.40
C ALA A 85 -9.47 -9.99 1.71
N LYS A 86 -10.30 -10.34 2.66
CA LYS A 86 -9.89 -10.98 3.92
C LYS A 86 -9.23 -12.34 3.71
N ALA A 87 -9.69 -13.12 2.72
CA ALA A 87 -9.07 -14.39 2.36
C ALA A 87 -7.63 -14.21 1.82
N ALA A 88 -7.32 -13.04 1.29
CA ALA A 88 -5.99 -12.66 0.80
C ALA A 88 -5.10 -12.04 1.88
N LYS A 89 -5.56 -11.92 3.14
CA LYS A 89 -4.85 -11.24 4.24
C LYS A 89 -4.41 -9.82 3.86
N THR A 90 -5.33 -9.10 3.23
CA THR A 90 -5.05 -7.77 2.63
C THR A 90 -4.69 -6.73 3.68
N GLY A 91 -5.23 -6.82 4.91
CA GLY A 91 -4.88 -5.91 6.01
C GLY A 91 -3.40 -5.96 6.38
N ALA A 92 -2.82 -7.15 6.40
CA ALA A 92 -1.40 -7.34 6.64
C ALA A 92 -0.53 -6.71 5.53
N PHE A 93 -0.94 -6.88 4.28
CA PHE A 93 -0.29 -6.24 3.14
C PHE A 93 -0.36 -4.71 3.24
N MET A 94 -1.53 -4.15 3.61
CA MET A 94 -1.70 -2.71 3.79
C MET A 94 -0.77 -2.18 4.88
N ALA A 95 -0.69 -2.85 6.03
CA ALA A 95 0.19 -2.48 7.13
C ALA A 95 1.67 -2.49 6.72
N LEU A 96 2.10 -3.52 5.98
CA LEU A 96 3.46 -3.63 5.46
C LEU A 96 3.78 -2.51 4.47
N MET A 97 2.93 -2.28 3.49
CA MET A 97 3.13 -1.25 2.47
C MET A 97 3.22 0.15 3.09
N VAL A 98 2.35 0.46 4.04
CA VAL A 98 2.40 1.77 4.73
C VAL A 98 3.69 1.92 5.54
N THR A 99 4.14 0.84 6.21
CA THR A 99 5.38 0.87 6.99
C THR A 99 6.61 1.11 6.11
N ASP A 100 6.69 0.42 4.97
CA ASP A 100 7.91 0.34 4.16
C ASP A 100 8.00 1.42 3.08
N THR A 101 6.85 1.95 2.59
CA THR A 101 6.84 2.80 1.40
C THR A 101 6.29 4.20 1.63
N TYR A 102 5.52 4.44 2.70
CA TYR A 102 4.93 5.75 2.94
C TYR A 102 5.88 6.65 3.72
N GLU A 103 5.91 7.93 3.35
CA GLU A 103 6.55 8.97 4.15
C GLU A 103 5.84 9.14 5.50
N ASP A 104 6.55 9.61 6.52
CA ASP A 104 6.02 9.77 7.89
C ASP A 104 4.68 10.50 7.93
N LYS A 105 4.56 11.59 7.16
CA LYS A 105 3.34 12.38 7.04
C LYS A 105 2.14 11.57 6.56
N ASP A 106 2.30 10.77 5.52
CA ASP A 106 1.22 9.97 4.95
C ASP A 106 0.93 8.74 5.81
N ARG A 107 1.97 8.20 6.47
CA ARG A 107 1.83 7.12 7.46
C ARG A 107 0.99 7.56 8.64
N ASP A 108 1.23 8.74 9.18
CA ASP A 108 0.45 9.30 10.30
C ASP A 108 -1.01 9.53 9.89
N VAL A 109 -1.25 10.08 8.71
CA VAL A 109 -2.62 10.26 8.17
C VAL A 109 -3.33 8.93 8.00
N PHE A 110 -2.63 7.90 7.54
CA PHE A 110 -3.21 6.55 7.39
C PHE A 110 -3.59 5.94 8.75
N LYS A 111 -2.68 6.01 9.73
CA LYS A 111 -2.92 5.50 11.10
C LYS A 111 -4.05 6.23 11.81
N ASP A 112 -4.09 7.56 11.70
CA ASP A 112 -5.21 8.36 12.20
C ASP A 112 -6.52 8.01 11.49
N GLY A 113 -6.46 7.58 10.25
CA GLY A 113 -7.60 7.13 9.47
C GLY A 113 -8.33 5.94 10.08
N ILE A 114 -7.62 5.00 10.72
CA ILE A 114 -8.22 3.87 11.45
C ILE A 114 -9.10 4.39 12.58
N LYS A 115 -8.58 5.31 13.38
CA LYS A 115 -9.34 5.93 14.50
C LYS A 115 -10.54 6.72 13.99
N ARG A 116 -10.36 7.51 12.92
CA ARG A 116 -11.42 8.30 12.30
C ARG A 116 -12.56 7.43 11.76
N LEU A 117 -12.27 6.28 11.18
CA LEU A 117 -13.30 5.33 10.72
C LEU A 117 -14.08 4.73 11.89
N ASP A 118 -13.41 4.36 12.97
CA ASP A 118 -14.08 3.82 14.16
C ASP A 118 -14.96 4.89 14.84
N ASP A 119 -14.47 6.11 14.95
CA ASP A 119 -15.24 7.25 15.50
C ASP A 119 -16.43 7.63 14.61
N ALA A 120 -16.27 7.58 13.29
CA ALA A 120 -17.35 7.80 12.34
C ALA A 120 -18.41 6.71 12.46
N SER A 121 -18.02 5.45 12.67
CA SER A 121 -18.95 4.35 12.93
C SER A 121 -19.73 4.56 14.21
N LYS A 122 -19.06 4.91 15.29
CA LYS A 122 -19.71 5.24 16.57
C LYS A 122 -20.69 6.40 16.42
N LYS A 123 -20.34 7.43 15.67
CA LYS A 123 -21.20 8.60 15.43
C LYS A 123 -22.43 8.25 14.58
N MET A 124 -22.27 7.42 13.56
CA MET A 124 -23.33 7.08 12.61
C MET A 124 -24.25 5.97 13.12
N HIS A 125 -23.69 4.97 13.79
CA HIS A 125 -24.38 3.73 14.15
C HIS A 125 -24.38 3.42 15.65
N ASN A 126 -23.80 4.30 16.47
CA ASN A 126 -23.62 4.13 17.92
C ASN A 126 -22.87 2.83 18.30
N THR A 127 -21.99 2.36 17.39
CA THR A 127 -21.16 1.16 17.58
C THR A 127 -19.82 1.32 16.86
N GLY A 128 -18.77 0.69 17.39
CA GLY A 128 -17.47 0.68 16.75
C GLY A 128 -17.50 -0.07 15.39
N PHE A 129 -16.56 0.24 14.52
CA PHE A 129 -16.50 -0.33 13.17
C PHE A 129 -16.45 -1.87 13.18
N MET A 130 -15.64 -2.45 14.08
CA MET A 130 -15.50 -3.92 14.17
C MET A 130 -16.76 -4.62 14.67
N GLN A 131 -17.59 -3.95 15.45
CA GLN A 131 -18.86 -4.47 15.99
C GLN A 131 -20.07 -4.15 15.09
N ALA A 132 -19.90 -3.25 14.11
CA ALA A 132 -20.95 -2.88 13.19
C ALA A 132 -21.33 -4.04 12.27
N THR A 133 -22.57 -4.10 11.85
CA THR A 133 -23.04 -5.09 10.86
C THR A 133 -22.41 -4.82 9.48
N PRO A 134 -22.31 -5.82 8.59
CA PRO A 134 -21.79 -5.62 7.23
C PRO A 134 -22.51 -4.50 6.46
N ALA A 135 -23.84 -4.38 6.63
CA ALA A 135 -24.63 -3.31 6.00
C ALA A 135 -24.28 -1.92 6.55
N GLN A 136 -24.05 -1.81 7.85
CA GLN A 136 -23.62 -0.55 8.49
C GLN A 136 -22.22 -0.15 8.04
N ARG A 137 -21.28 -1.09 7.97
CA ARG A 137 -19.92 -0.85 7.46
C ARG A 137 -19.96 -0.37 6.00
N LEU A 138 -20.74 -1.04 5.15
CA LEU A 138 -20.89 -0.64 3.75
C LEU A 138 -21.48 0.77 3.62
N ALA A 139 -22.51 1.10 4.39
CA ALA A 139 -23.12 2.42 4.38
C ALA A 139 -22.11 3.51 4.81
N LEU A 140 -21.36 3.25 5.89
CA LEU A 140 -20.30 4.14 6.36
C LEU A 140 -19.22 4.34 5.29
N LEU A 141 -18.64 3.26 4.77
CA LEU A 141 -17.56 3.36 3.77
C LEU A 141 -18.02 4.02 2.48
N THR A 142 -19.29 3.82 2.09
CA THR A 142 -19.88 4.52 0.94
C THR A 142 -19.93 6.03 1.17
N GLN A 143 -20.28 6.49 2.38
CA GLN A 143 -20.26 7.91 2.69
C GLN A 143 -18.85 8.47 2.73
N VAL A 144 -17.93 7.77 3.40
CA VAL A 144 -16.52 8.17 3.51
C VAL A 144 -15.85 8.20 2.13
N ASP A 145 -16.22 7.31 1.20
CA ASP A 145 -15.71 7.33 -0.19
C ASP A 145 -16.14 8.59 -0.96
N LYS A 146 -17.39 9.04 -0.77
CA LYS A 146 -17.87 10.30 -1.33
C LYS A 146 -17.11 11.51 -0.78
N ASP A 147 -16.89 11.51 0.54
CA ASP A 147 -16.17 12.59 1.21
C ASP A 147 -14.69 12.61 0.75
N ALA A 148 -14.08 11.44 0.64
CA ALA A 148 -12.72 11.28 0.12
C ALA A 148 -12.62 11.79 -1.33
N LYS A 149 -13.60 11.46 -2.18
CA LYS A 149 -13.63 11.95 -3.55
C LYS A 149 -13.72 13.47 -3.60
N THR A 150 -14.64 14.06 -2.84
CA THR A 150 -14.81 15.52 -2.76
C THR A 150 -13.51 16.22 -2.31
N TYR A 151 -12.85 15.66 -1.31
CA TYR A 151 -11.56 16.15 -0.83
C TYR A 151 -10.46 16.05 -1.91
N MET A 152 -10.36 14.92 -2.60
CA MET A 152 -9.36 14.72 -3.64
C MET A 152 -9.61 15.61 -4.86
N ASP A 153 -10.88 15.81 -5.26
CA ASP A 153 -11.25 16.73 -6.33
C ASP A 153 -10.87 18.19 -5.98
N ALA A 154 -11.07 18.60 -4.72
CA ALA A 154 -10.65 19.92 -4.24
C ALA A 154 -9.12 20.08 -4.24
N ARG A 155 -8.40 19.05 -3.82
CA ARG A 155 -6.92 19.02 -3.84
C ARG A 155 -6.38 19.11 -5.27
N GLU A 156 -6.97 18.38 -6.21
CA GLU A 156 -6.55 18.42 -7.62
C GLU A 156 -6.78 19.81 -8.23
N LYS A 157 -7.91 20.45 -7.93
CA LYS A 157 -8.17 21.85 -8.34
C LYS A 157 -7.11 22.80 -7.76
N ALA A 158 -6.76 22.64 -6.48
CA ALA A 158 -5.72 23.46 -5.85
C ALA A 158 -4.35 23.25 -6.52
N ARG A 159 -4.00 22.02 -6.90
CA ARG A 159 -2.78 21.71 -7.65
C ARG A 159 -2.80 22.34 -9.06
N GLY A 160 -3.89 22.20 -9.77
CA GLY A 160 -4.06 22.78 -11.10
C GLY A 160 -3.97 24.31 -11.07
N SER A 161 -4.59 24.96 -10.07
CA SER A 161 -4.49 26.42 -9.88
C SER A 161 -3.06 26.85 -9.58
N ALA A 162 -2.36 26.13 -8.69
CA ALA A 162 -0.97 26.45 -8.36
C ALA A 162 -0.04 26.28 -9.56
N ALA A 163 -0.19 25.21 -10.35
CA ALA A 163 0.59 25.00 -11.57
C ALA A 163 0.34 26.09 -12.62
N ASN A 164 -0.88 26.62 -12.72
CA ASN A 164 -1.21 27.71 -13.61
C ASN A 164 -0.59 29.04 -13.15
N VAL A 165 -0.58 29.31 -11.84
CA VAL A 165 0.08 30.49 -11.25
C VAL A 165 1.59 30.41 -11.46
N GLU A 166 2.20 29.25 -11.28
CA GLU A 166 3.63 29.05 -11.48
C GLU A 166 4.03 29.28 -12.95
N LYS A 167 3.25 28.73 -13.91
CA LYS A 167 3.47 29.00 -15.34
C LYS A 167 3.26 30.46 -15.70
N ALA A 168 2.26 31.13 -15.11
CA ALA A 168 2.03 32.55 -15.31
C ALA A 168 3.20 33.40 -14.77
N ASN A 169 3.72 33.05 -13.60
CA ASN A 169 4.89 33.70 -13.03
C ASN A 169 6.17 33.48 -13.87
N GLU A 170 6.40 32.25 -14.36
CA GLU A 170 7.51 31.95 -15.26
C GLU A 170 7.40 32.74 -16.59
N GLN A 171 6.20 32.89 -17.12
CA GLN A 171 5.97 33.71 -18.30
C GLN A 171 6.11 35.21 -18.02
N ALA A 172 5.72 35.65 -16.81
CA ALA A 172 5.90 37.04 -16.38
C ALA A 172 7.40 37.36 -16.18
N ASP A 173 8.17 36.44 -15.56
CA ASP A 173 9.62 36.58 -15.41
C ASP A 173 10.34 36.64 -16.76
N LYS A 174 9.95 35.83 -17.73
CA LYS A 174 10.46 35.93 -19.10
C LYS A 174 10.13 37.26 -19.77
N ARG A 175 8.95 37.83 -19.48
CA ARG A 175 8.56 39.17 -19.99
C ARG A 175 9.25 40.30 -19.24
N LEU A 176 9.49 40.13 -17.93
CA LEU A 176 10.19 41.12 -17.08
C LEU A 176 11.70 41.16 -17.32
N SER A 177 12.31 40.10 -17.86
CA SER A 177 13.68 40.15 -18.35
C SER A 177 13.86 41.08 -19.55
N ASP A 178 12.77 41.32 -20.30
CA ASP A 178 12.75 42.24 -21.45
C ASP A 178 12.26 43.67 -21.12
N GLN A 179 11.58 43.87 -19.97
CA GLN A 179 11.06 45.19 -19.57
C GLN A 179 11.23 45.40 -18.05
N ARG A 180 12.26 46.12 -17.69
CA ARG A 180 12.53 46.62 -16.33
C ARG A 180 11.57 47.76 -16.00
N GLN A 181 10.49 47.54 -15.25
CA GLN A 181 9.86 48.61 -14.44
C GLN A 181 8.89 48.07 -13.38
N GLU A 182 8.94 48.79 -12.23
CA GLU A 182 8.29 48.58 -10.95
C GLU A 182 6.76 48.57 -10.98
N ASN A 183 6.19 47.76 -10.10
CA ASN A 183 5.03 47.95 -9.18
C ASN A 183 4.16 46.69 -9.11
N ALA A 184 4.27 45.96 -8.01
CA ALA A 184 3.33 44.90 -7.64
C ALA A 184 2.37 45.41 -6.56
N PRO A 185 1.03 45.26 -6.70
CA PRO A 185 0.11 45.41 -5.58
C PRO A 185 0.02 44.07 -4.80
N SER A 186 0.21 44.16 -3.50
CA SER A 186 -0.03 43.08 -2.54
C SER A 186 -1.52 42.78 -2.42
N ALA A 187 -1.92 41.54 -2.68
CA ALA A 187 -3.27 41.07 -2.41
C ALA A 187 -3.40 40.65 -0.93
N ASP A 188 -4.31 41.31 -0.24
CA ASP A 188 -4.72 41.05 1.11
C ASP A 188 -5.53 39.75 1.18
N VAL A 189 -5.11 38.79 1.99
CA VAL A 189 -5.80 37.51 2.14
C VAL A 189 -6.57 37.52 3.45
N GLY A 190 -7.88 37.74 3.36
CA GLY A 190 -8.80 37.74 4.49
C GLY A 190 -8.83 36.42 5.24
N ALA A 191 -8.76 36.53 6.57
CA ALA A 191 -8.80 35.42 7.52
C ALA A 191 -10.24 34.91 7.71
N GLY A 192 -10.40 33.57 7.81
CA GLY A 192 -11.55 32.94 8.44
C GLY A 192 -12.36 31.97 7.60
N ALA A 193 -11.74 30.86 7.18
CA ALA A 193 -12.45 29.64 6.79
C ALA A 193 -11.67 28.43 7.29
N ALA A 194 -12.36 27.29 7.51
CA ALA A 194 -11.73 26.00 7.79
C ALA A 194 -10.53 25.78 6.83
N PRO A 195 -9.45 25.11 7.24
CA PRO A 195 -8.23 25.04 6.44
C PRO A 195 -8.57 24.55 5.04
N ALA A 196 -8.44 25.46 4.08
CA ALA A 196 -8.69 25.13 2.67
C ALA A 196 -7.73 24.03 2.24
N VAL A 197 -8.24 23.01 1.56
CA VAL A 197 -7.43 21.97 0.95
C VAL A 197 -6.44 22.62 -0.01
N THR A 198 -5.15 22.45 0.24
CA THR A 198 -4.05 23.03 -0.56
C THR A 198 -3.43 21.96 -1.45
N LYS A 199 -2.57 22.37 -2.38
CA LYS A 199 -1.79 21.45 -3.23
C LYS A 199 -0.91 20.49 -2.40
N ASP A 200 -0.44 20.93 -1.24
CA ASP A 200 0.47 20.19 -0.36
C ASP A 200 -0.26 19.41 0.74
N SER A 201 -1.60 19.46 0.73
CA SER A 201 -2.40 18.64 1.65
C SER A 201 -2.15 17.15 1.39
N PRO A 202 -2.04 16.30 2.43
CA PRO A 202 -1.84 14.86 2.25
C PRO A 202 -3.02 14.23 1.50
N ASN A 203 -2.85 13.00 1.03
CA ASN A 203 -3.95 12.22 0.49
C ASN A 203 -4.99 11.94 1.58
N HIS A 204 -6.24 11.78 1.17
CA HIS A 204 -7.29 11.38 2.11
C HIS A 204 -7.03 9.94 2.58
N TYR A 205 -7.07 9.70 3.90
CA TYR A 205 -6.76 8.39 4.50
C TYR A 205 -7.54 7.23 3.87
N PHE A 206 -8.82 7.42 3.61
CA PHE A 206 -9.66 6.37 3.03
C PHE A 206 -9.31 6.09 1.55
N ARG A 207 -8.88 7.11 0.82
CA ARG A 207 -8.37 6.92 -0.55
C ARG A 207 -7.14 6.00 -0.54
N MET A 208 -6.21 6.23 0.38
CA MET A 208 -5.03 5.38 0.55
C MET A 208 -5.41 3.96 0.96
N MET A 209 -6.35 3.79 1.91
CA MET A 209 -6.85 2.47 2.31
C MET A 209 -7.48 1.71 1.15
N LYS A 210 -8.33 2.38 0.36
CA LYS A 210 -9.01 1.78 -0.79
C LYS A 210 -8.04 1.36 -1.89
N GLU A 211 -7.05 2.19 -2.20
CA GLU A 211 -6.01 1.87 -3.19
C GLU A 211 -5.18 0.67 -2.76
N LEU A 212 -4.73 0.65 -1.51
CA LEU A 212 -3.96 -0.48 -0.99
C LEU A 212 -4.80 -1.76 -0.86
N ALA A 213 -6.09 -1.64 -0.52
CA ALA A 213 -6.99 -2.80 -0.48
C ALA A 213 -7.15 -3.42 -1.88
N MET A 214 -7.35 -2.61 -2.90
CA MET A 214 -7.43 -3.09 -4.29
C MET A 214 -6.08 -3.66 -4.76
N LEU A 215 -4.99 -2.94 -4.51
CA LEU A 215 -3.66 -3.41 -4.88
C LEU A 215 -3.35 -4.76 -4.22
N GLY A 216 -3.47 -4.84 -2.90
CA GLY A 216 -3.15 -6.05 -2.14
C GLY A 216 -4.01 -7.25 -2.54
N TYR A 217 -5.28 -7.02 -2.81
CA TYR A 217 -6.17 -8.09 -3.25
C TYR A 217 -5.84 -8.59 -4.66
N PHE A 218 -5.80 -7.70 -5.65
CA PHE A 218 -5.62 -8.11 -7.05
C PHE A 218 -4.18 -8.51 -7.41
N THR A 219 -3.20 -8.25 -6.54
CA THR A 219 -1.84 -8.78 -6.68
C THR A 219 -1.58 -10.01 -5.80
N SER A 220 -2.53 -10.40 -4.95
CA SER A 220 -2.45 -11.63 -4.17
C SER A 220 -2.72 -12.87 -5.04
N GLU A 221 -2.21 -14.01 -4.62
CA GLU A 221 -2.53 -15.30 -5.25
C GLU A 221 -4.04 -15.52 -5.36
N VAL A 222 -4.78 -15.20 -4.28
CA VAL A 222 -6.24 -15.37 -4.23
C VAL A 222 -6.94 -14.48 -5.24
N GLY A 223 -6.63 -13.18 -5.28
CA GLY A 223 -7.22 -12.25 -6.23
C GLY A 223 -6.83 -12.56 -7.66
N TYR A 224 -5.56 -12.88 -7.87
CA TYR A 224 -5.00 -13.14 -9.19
C TYR A 224 -5.58 -14.41 -9.83
N THR A 225 -5.68 -15.51 -9.07
CA THR A 225 -6.09 -16.82 -9.59
C THR A 225 -7.58 -17.13 -9.44
N LYS A 226 -8.30 -16.45 -8.51
CA LYS A 226 -9.71 -16.74 -8.20
C LYS A 226 -10.67 -15.63 -8.62
N ALA A 227 -10.25 -14.35 -8.56
CA ALA A 227 -11.09 -13.24 -8.97
C ALA A 227 -10.88 -12.83 -10.43
N MET A 228 -9.70 -13.08 -10.98
CA MET A 228 -9.37 -12.81 -12.39
C MET A 228 -9.18 -14.11 -13.17
N ARG A 229 -9.17 -14.01 -14.50
CA ARG A 229 -8.78 -15.13 -15.38
C ARG A 229 -7.26 -15.19 -15.44
N TYR A 230 -6.69 -16.25 -14.92
CA TYR A 230 -5.26 -16.46 -14.86
C TYR A 230 -4.84 -17.66 -15.72
N VAL A 231 -3.85 -17.46 -16.55
CA VAL A 231 -3.16 -18.50 -17.31
C VAL A 231 -1.66 -18.27 -17.15
N GLU A 232 -0.94 -19.23 -16.59
CA GLU A 232 0.48 -19.10 -16.26
C GLU A 232 1.34 -18.82 -17.51
N THR A 233 1.01 -19.48 -18.62
CA THR A 233 1.73 -19.32 -19.89
C THR A 233 0.72 -19.30 -21.04
N PRO A 234 0.21 -18.13 -21.45
CA PRO A 234 -0.85 -18.04 -22.45
C PRO A 234 -0.42 -18.51 -23.86
N GLY A 235 0.88 -18.57 -24.12
CA GLY A 235 1.45 -19.10 -25.36
C GLY A 235 1.25 -18.22 -26.60
N ARG A 236 0.24 -17.36 -26.61
CA ARG A 236 -0.04 -16.42 -27.71
C ARG A 236 -0.66 -15.13 -27.18
N TYR A 237 -0.43 -14.05 -27.89
CA TYR A 237 -1.16 -12.80 -27.70
C TYR A 237 -2.38 -12.77 -28.63
N ASP A 238 -3.56 -12.49 -28.07
CA ASP A 238 -4.80 -12.30 -28.83
C ASP A 238 -5.43 -10.96 -28.44
N GLY A 239 -5.07 -9.90 -29.17
CA GLY A 239 -5.58 -8.55 -28.93
C GLY A 239 -7.05 -8.36 -29.29
N CYS A 240 -7.66 -9.33 -29.98
CA CYS A 240 -9.06 -9.30 -30.41
C CYS A 240 -9.90 -10.40 -29.71
N ALA A 241 -9.45 -10.88 -28.55
CA ALA A 241 -10.20 -11.87 -27.79
C ALA A 241 -11.63 -11.37 -27.53
N PRO A 242 -12.67 -12.19 -27.73
CA PRO A 242 -14.04 -11.79 -27.51
C PRO A 242 -14.27 -11.42 -26.04
N TYR A 243 -15.01 -10.34 -25.80
CA TYR A 243 -15.42 -9.90 -24.47
C TYR A 243 -16.88 -10.21 -24.23
N THR A 244 -17.18 -10.84 -23.12
CA THR A 244 -18.53 -11.04 -22.63
C THR A 244 -18.77 -10.21 -21.37
N ALA A 245 -19.80 -9.39 -21.35
CA ALA A 245 -20.13 -8.57 -20.18
C ALA A 245 -20.33 -9.42 -18.93
N GLY A 246 -19.66 -9.06 -17.83
CA GLY A 246 -19.72 -9.77 -16.55
C GLY A 246 -18.75 -10.95 -16.42
N GLU A 247 -17.90 -11.21 -17.42
CA GLU A 247 -16.76 -12.11 -17.24
C GLU A 247 -15.65 -11.41 -16.44
N PRO A 248 -14.89 -12.17 -15.62
CA PRO A 248 -13.71 -11.64 -14.95
C PRO A 248 -12.67 -11.12 -15.95
N SER A 249 -11.97 -10.05 -15.59
CA SER A 249 -10.84 -9.55 -16.37
C SER A 249 -9.70 -10.56 -16.41
N TRP A 250 -8.88 -10.49 -17.45
CA TRP A 250 -7.62 -11.20 -17.48
C TRP A 250 -6.67 -10.64 -16.42
N ALA A 251 -5.95 -11.50 -15.74
CA ALA A 251 -4.88 -11.10 -14.87
C ALA A 251 -3.76 -10.42 -15.68
N PRO A 252 -3.12 -9.33 -15.16
CA PRO A 252 -1.96 -8.75 -15.80
C PRO A 252 -0.86 -9.81 -15.96
N HIS A 253 -0.21 -9.84 -17.10
CA HIS A 253 0.84 -10.83 -17.45
C HIS A 253 0.36 -12.30 -17.57
N ALA A 254 -0.93 -12.51 -17.74
CA ALA A 254 -1.45 -13.83 -18.13
C ALA A 254 -1.58 -13.96 -19.64
#